data_7827a39279140254a77e4e1095a7a8a5
#
_entry.id   7827a39279140254a77e4e1095a7a8a5
#
_cell.length_a   1.000
_cell.length_b   1.000
_cell.length_c   1.000
_cell.angle_alpha   90.00
_cell.angle_beta   90.00
_cell.angle_gamma   90.00
#
_symmetry.space_group_name_H-M   'P 1'
#
loop_
_entity.id
_entity.type
_entity.pdbx_description
1 polymer ?
#
loop_
_entity_poly.entity_id
_entity_poly.type
_entity_poly.pdbx_seq_one_letter_code
_entity_poly.pdbx_strand_id
1 'polypeptide(L)'
;MYSIRKFQPSDFERVIGIEKEAFNEYNPILFMAAYETFPEGFLVADKDGDVIGFLTTVAVSLYEVKILSLAVDRRYQNKGLASMLLQSLFEVVRTKRILSILLEVRLSNVIAQRLYLSLGFNLVKVISSYYQDGEDAYLMEKMLA
;
A
#
# COMPACT_ATOMS: atom_id res chain seq x y z
N MET A 1 -1.25 2.62 21.90
CA MET A 1 -1.44 3.73 20.94
C MET A 1 -0.84 3.34 19.58
N TYR A 2 -1.56 3.65 18.51
CA TYR A 2 -1.10 3.37 17.16
C TYR A 2 -0.29 4.55 16.62
N SER A 3 0.78 4.26 15.90
CA SER A 3 1.53 5.28 15.18
C SER A 3 1.94 4.75 13.80
N ILE A 4 2.13 5.67 12.87
CA ILE A 4 2.63 5.33 11.54
C ILE A 4 4.06 5.86 11.46
N ARG A 5 4.97 5.02 11.04
CA ARG A 5 6.37 5.39 10.90
C ARG A 5 6.99 4.74 9.67
N LYS A 6 8.17 5.20 9.32
CA LYS A 6 8.91 4.65 8.19
C LYS A 6 9.40 3.24 8.54
N PHE A 7 9.36 2.36 7.54
CA PHE A 7 9.90 1.01 7.64
C PHE A 7 11.40 1.05 7.94
N GLN A 8 11.85 0.12 8.79
CA GLN A 8 13.25 -0.14 9.08
C GLN A 8 13.56 -1.59 8.74
N PRO A 9 14.81 -1.93 8.35
CA PRO A 9 15.15 -3.32 8.02
C PRO A 9 14.78 -4.34 9.09
N SER A 10 14.81 -3.95 10.36
CA SER A 10 14.41 -4.85 11.47
C SER A 10 12.92 -5.20 11.44
N ASP A 11 12.09 -4.49 10.67
CA ASP A 11 10.66 -4.77 10.53
C ASP A 11 10.37 -5.86 9.49
N PHE A 12 11.37 -6.28 8.72
CA PHE A 12 11.16 -7.08 7.51
C PHE A 12 10.43 -8.39 7.78
N GLU A 13 10.85 -9.13 8.79
CA GLU A 13 10.23 -10.44 9.09
C GLU A 13 8.75 -10.28 9.45
N ARG A 14 8.43 -9.24 10.21
CA ARG A 14 7.04 -9.01 10.63
C ARG A 14 6.17 -8.57 9.44
N VAL A 15 6.72 -7.73 8.58
CA VAL A 15 6.04 -7.30 7.34
C VAL A 15 5.75 -8.50 6.44
N ILE A 16 6.74 -9.37 6.23
CA ILE A 16 6.57 -10.59 5.43
C ILE A 16 5.49 -11.49 6.05
N GLY A 17 5.46 -11.62 7.36
CA GLY A 17 4.44 -12.42 8.03
C GLY A 17 3.04 -11.89 7.79
N ILE A 18 2.86 -10.58 7.83
CA ILE A 18 1.56 -9.95 7.57
C ILE A 18 1.16 -10.15 6.10
N GLU A 19 2.11 -10.00 5.17
CA GLU A 19 1.83 -10.21 3.75
C GLU A 19 1.38 -11.65 3.46
N LYS A 20 2.08 -12.64 4.02
CA LYS A 20 1.71 -14.03 3.84
C LYS A 20 0.31 -14.32 4.35
N GLU A 21 -0.03 -13.77 5.51
CA GLU A 21 -1.35 -13.95 6.10
C GLU A 21 -2.44 -13.30 5.24
N ALA A 22 -2.17 -12.09 4.74
CA ALA A 22 -3.15 -11.31 3.99
C ALA A 22 -3.34 -11.80 2.56
N PHE A 23 -2.25 -12.19 1.88
CA PHE A 23 -2.27 -12.43 0.43
C PHE A 23 -1.77 -13.82 0.04
N ASN A 24 -1.30 -14.61 0.99
CA ASN A 24 -0.68 -15.92 0.73
C ASN A 24 0.46 -15.80 -0.29
N GLU A 25 1.24 -14.72 -0.20
CA GLU A 25 2.33 -14.41 -1.12
C GLU A 25 3.61 -14.14 -0.34
N TYR A 26 4.74 -14.36 -1.03
CA TYR A 26 6.05 -13.98 -0.53
C TYR A 26 6.84 -13.44 -1.72
N ASN A 27 7.02 -12.14 -1.75
CA ASN A 27 7.69 -11.48 -2.88
C ASN A 27 8.72 -10.46 -2.38
N PRO A 28 9.91 -10.93 -1.92
CA PRO A 28 10.91 -10.03 -1.36
C PRO A 28 11.47 -9.04 -2.40
N ILE A 29 11.43 -9.38 -3.70
CA ILE A 29 11.93 -8.49 -4.75
C ILE A 29 11.11 -7.20 -4.79
N LEU A 30 9.79 -7.29 -4.64
CA LEU A 30 8.93 -6.11 -4.62
C LEU A 30 9.21 -5.23 -3.39
N PHE A 31 9.46 -5.84 -2.24
CA PHE A 31 9.83 -5.08 -1.04
C PHE A 31 11.17 -4.35 -1.23
N MET A 32 12.14 -5.02 -1.85
CA MET A 32 13.42 -4.40 -2.14
C MET A 32 13.27 -3.24 -3.11
N ALA A 33 12.45 -3.41 -4.16
CA ALA A 33 12.18 -2.33 -5.11
C ALA A 33 11.55 -1.12 -4.42
N ALA A 34 10.59 -1.35 -3.52
CA ALA A 34 9.97 -0.27 -2.75
C ALA A 34 11.00 0.45 -1.88
N TYR A 35 11.84 -0.31 -1.18
CA TYR A 35 12.83 0.24 -0.28
C TYR A 35 13.90 1.04 -1.04
N GLU A 36 14.28 0.59 -2.23
CA GLU A 36 15.31 1.25 -3.04
C GLU A 36 14.79 2.46 -3.82
N THR A 37 13.56 2.39 -4.34
CA THR A 37 13.06 3.44 -5.24
C THR A 37 12.28 4.53 -4.52
N PHE A 38 11.60 4.20 -3.42
CA PHE A 38 10.78 5.18 -2.69
C PHE A 38 10.69 4.80 -1.22
N PRO A 39 11.82 4.81 -0.49
CA PRO A 39 11.82 4.39 0.92
C PRO A 39 10.93 5.23 1.82
N GLU A 40 10.70 6.50 1.49
CA GLU A 40 9.84 7.39 2.27
C GLU A 40 8.38 6.93 2.27
N GLY A 41 7.99 6.17 1.24
CA GLY A 41 6.64 5.61 1.12
C GLY A 41 6.52 4.16 1.59
N PHE A 42 7.55 3.62 2.20
CA PHE A 42 7.46 2.30 2.84
C PHE A 42 7.18 2.54 4.33
N LEU A 43 5.90 2.38 4.70
CA LEU A 43 5.40 2.77 6.01
C LEU A 43 4.88 1.57 6.78
N VAL A 44 4.99 1.62 8.09
CA VAL A 44 4.44 0.59 8.97
C VAL A 44 3.54 1.22 10.02
N ALA A 45 2.50 0.49 10.39
CA ALA A 45 1.67 0.83 11.54
C ALA A 45 2.24 0.09 12.74
N ASP A 46 2.49 0.83 13.80
CA ASP A 46 3.18 0.36 14.99
C ASP A 46 2.26 0.54 16.19
N LYS A 47 2.13 -0.51 17.00
CA LYS A 47 1.46 -0.44 18.28
C LYS A 47 2.46 -0.82 19.36
N ASP A 48 2.97 0.19 20.07
CA ASP A 48 3.87 0.00 21.20
C ASP A 48 5.09 -0.87 20.87
N GLY A 49 5.67 -0.65 19.67
CA GLY A 49 6.84 -1.37 19.19
C GLY A 49 6.55 -2.58 18.34
N ASP A 50 5.28 -2.98 18.20
CA ASP A 50 4.88 -4.13 17.40
C ASP A 50 4.30 -3.65 16.06
N VAL A 51 4.87 -4.13 14.94
CA VAL A 51 4.37 -3.81 13.61
C VAL A 51 3.10 -4.61 13.34
N ILE A 52 2.01 -3.91 13.05
CA ILE A 52 0.67 -4.50 12.87
C ILE A 52 0.07 -4.20 11.50
N GLY A 53 0.78 -3.50 10.65
CA GLY A 53 0.35 -3.22 9.28
C GLY A 53 1.46 -2.55 8.50
N PHE A 54 1.31 -2.50 7.18
CA PHE A 54 2.33 -1.88 6.34
C PHE A 54 1.76 -1.42 5.01
N LEU A 55 2.52 -0.54 4.37
CA LEU A 55 2.23 0.00 3.04
C LEU A 55 3.55 0.07 2.27
N THR A 56 3.59 -0.49 1.07
CA THR A 56 4.76 -0.38 0.19
C THR A 56 4.41 0.42 -1.06
N THR A 57 5.32 1.26 -1.47
CA THR A 57 5.16 2.16 -2.61
C THR A 57 6.45 2.16 -3.42
N VAL A 58 6.35 2.12 -4.74
CA VAL A 58 7.50 2.23 -5.64
C VAL A 58 7.39 3.48 -6.50
N ALA A 59 8.53 4.03 -6.88
CA ALA A 59 8.56 5.08 -7.89
C ALA A 59 8.40 4.45 -9.27
N VAL A 60 7.43 4.94 -10.05
CA VAL A 60 7.18 4.50 -11.43
C VAL A 60 7.88 5.44 -12.38
N SER A 61 7.91 6.73 -12.06
CA SER A 61 8.58 7.78 -12.80
C SER A 61 8.99 8.88 -11.82
N LEU A 62 9.48 9.98 -12.32
CA LEU A 62 9.82 11.14 -11.49
C LEU A 62 8.58 11.76 -10.83
N TYR A 63 7.39 11.54 -11.39
CA TYR A 63 6.17 12.21 -10.97
C TYR A 63 5.09 11.28 -10.48
N GLU A 64 5.31 9.96 -10.55
CA GLU A 64 4.30 8.97 -10.23
C GLU A 64 4.85 7.91 -9.30
N VAL A 65 4.05 7.53 -8.32
CA VAL A 65 4.34 6.39 -7.44
C VAL A 65 3.18 5.40 -7.53
N LYS A 66 3.45 4.15 -7.18
CA LYS A 66 2.45 3.09 -7.21
C LYS A 66 2.49 2.33 -5.90
N ILE A 67 1.31 2.19 -5.29
CA ILE A 67 1.17 1.35 -4.11
C ILE A 67 1.20 -0.11 -4.56
N LEU A 68 2.12 -0.89 -4.01
CA LEU A 68 2.24 -2.31 -4.32
C LEU A 68 1.43 -3.18 -3.37
N SER A 69 1.46 -2.86 -2.08
CA SER A 69 0.72 -3.62 -1.08
C SER A 69 0.34 -2.77 0.11
N LEU A 70 -0.78 -3.12 0.70
CA LEU A 70 -1.32 -2.48 1.89
C LEU A 70 -2.02 -3.59 2.68
N ALA A 71 -1.57 -3.86 3.88
CA ALA A 71 -2.15 -4.91 4.70
C ALA A 71 -2.08 -4.57 6.18
N VAL A 72 -3.07 -5.05 6.93
CA VAL A 72 -3.17 -4.89 8.38
C VAL A 72 -3.35 -6.28 8.97
N ASP A 73 -2.61 -6.57 10.05
CA ASP A 73 -2.76 -7.80 10.82
C ASP A 73 -4.24 -8.03 11.14
N ARG A 74 -4.71 -9.26 10.94
CA ARG A 74 -6.13 -9.62 11.10
C ARG A 74 -6.70 -9.18 12.44
N ARG A 75 -5.89 -9.25 13.50
CA ARG A 75 -6.32 -8.88 14.86
C ARG A 75 -6.58 -7.39 15.03
N TYR A 76 -6.11 -6.57 14.10
CA TYR A 76 -6.17 -5.12 14.19
C TYR A 76 -6.95 -4.47 13.05
N GLN A 77 -7.67 -5.27 12.26
CA GLN A 77 -8.51 -4.73 11.18
C GLN A 77 -9.73 -4.00 11.74
N ASN A 78 -10.38 -3.19 10.91
CA ASN A 78 -11.56 -2.40 11.25
C ASN A 78 -11.31 -1.35 12.34
N LYS A 79 -10.06 -0.86 12.43
CA LYS A 79 -9.66 0.19 13.38
C LYS A 79 -9.13 1.44 12.66
N GLY A 80 -9.30 1.51 11.34
CA GLY A 80 -8.87 2.65 10.55
C GLY A 80 -7.38 2.70 10.22
N LEU A 81 -6.64 1.61 10.45
CA LEU A 81 -5.19 1.61 10.24
C LEU A 81 -4.80 1.72 8.77
N ALA A 82 -5.54 1.06 7.86
CA ALA A 82 -5.29 1.20 6.43
C ALA A 82 -5.44 2.65 5.97
N SER A 83 -6.48 3.32 6.45
CA SER A 83 -6.69 4.73 6.16
C SER A 83 -5.56 5.59 6.72
N MET A 84 -5.10 5.30 7.94
CA MET A 84 -3.98 6.02 8.55
C MET A 84 -2.69 5.87 7.74
N LEU A 85 -2.41 4.65 7.25
CA LEU A 85 -1.25 4.41 6.40
C LEU A 85 -1.33 5.21 5.10
N LEU A 86 -2.49 5.20 4.46
CA LEU A 86 -2.70 5.96 3.22
C LEU A 86 -2.60 7.46 3.45
N GLN A 87 -3.20 7.98 4.52
CA GLN A 87 -3.11 9.41 4.85
C GLN A 87 -1.65 9.82 5.09
N SER A 88 -0.87 8.96 5.74
CA SER A 88 0.56 9.23 5.95
C SER A 88 1.33 9.25 4.63
N LEU A 89 0.98 8.35 3.69
CA LEU A 89 1.57 8.38 2.36
C LEU A 89 1.25 9.70 1.64
N PHE A 90 0.00 10.17 1.74
CA PHE A 90 -0.41 11.43 1.11
C PHE A 90 0.43 12.60 1.64
N GLU A 91 0.71 12.61 2.95
CA GLU A 91 1.57 13.63 3.53
C GLU A 91 3.01 13.55 2.98
N VAL A 92 3.55 12.34 2.85
CA VAL A 92 4.89 12.13 2.29
C VAL A 92 4.97 12.66 0.86
N VAL A 93 4.04 12.27 -0.01
CA VAL A 93 4.09 12.64 -1.43
C VAL A 93 3.82 14.12 -1.64
N ARG A 94 3.09 14.77 -0.73
CA ARG A 94 2.82 16.20 -0.81
C ARG A 94 4.09 17.03 -0.73
N THR A 95 5.12 16.56 -0.02
CA THR A 95 6.41 17.25 0.09
C THR A 95 7.34 16.96 -1.08
N LYS A 96 6.91 16.11 -2.01
CA LYS A 96 7.65 15.70 -3.20
C LYS A 96 6.93 16.27 -4.43
N ARG A 97 7.56 16.14 -5.60
CA ARG A 97 6.93 16.55 -6.86
C ARG A 97 6.13 15.41 -7.49
N ILE A 98 5.45 14.64 -6.67
CA ILE A 98 4.61 13.53 -7.12
C ILE A 98 3.26 14.10 -7.55
N LEU A 99 2.82 13.73 -8.75
CA LEU A 99 1.57 14.21 -9.34
C LEU A 99 0.45 13.20 -9.26
N SER A 100 0.78 11.90 -9.13
CA SER A 100 -0.26 10.88 -9.04
C SER A 100 0.22 9.66 -8.26
N ILE A 101 -0.75 8.96 -7.66
CA ILE A 101 -0.56 7.69 -6.98
C ILE A 101 -1.43 6.66 -7.71
N LEU A 102 -0.81 5.57 -8.13
CA LEU A 102 -1.48 4.47 -8.82
C LEU A 102 -1.58 3.24 -7.93
N LEU A 103 -2.56 2.40 -8.18
CA LEU A 103 -2.66 1.07 -7.57
C LEU A 103 -3.50 0.15 -8.44
N GLU A 104 -3.30 -1.17 -8.30
CA GLU A 104 -4.23 -2.18 -8.81
C GLU A 104 -4.95 -2.82 -7.63
N VAL A 105 -6.23 -3.14 -7.83
CA VAL A 105 -7.05 -3.81 -6.82
C VAL A 105 -7.91 -4.86 -7.52
N ARG A 106 -8.07 -6.03 -6.87
CA ARG A 106 -8.93 -7.11 -7.41
C ARG A 106 -10.37 -6.63 -7.55
N LEU A 107 -11.02 -7.04 -8.65
CA LEU A 107 -12.44 -6.75 -8.83
C LEU A 107 -13.28 -7.26 -7.66
N SER A 108 -12.91 -8.38 -7.07
CA SER A 108 -13.62 -8.96 -5.93
C SER A 108 -13.41 -8.21 -4.61
N ASN A 109 -12.38 -7.38 -4.52
CA ASN A 109 -12.04 -6.70 -3.26
C ASN A 109 -12.83 -5.38 -3.12
N VAL A 110 -14.13 -5.50 -2.89
CA VAL A 110 -15.04 -4.35 -2.81
C VAL A 110 -14.70 -3.46 -1.62
N ILE A 111 -14.27 -4.03 -0.50
CA ILE A 111 -13.91 -3.27 0.70
C ILE A 111 -12.74 -2.32 0.41
N ALA A 112 -11.70 -2.83 -0.23
CA ALA A 112 -10.54 -2.00 -0.59
C ALA A 112 -10.93 -0.93 -1.61
N GLN A 113 -11.74 -1.29 -2.61
CA GLN A 113 -12.21 -0.32 -3.60
C GLN A 113 -12.95 0.86 -2.95
N ARG A 114 -13.83 0.57 -2.00
CA ARG A 114 -14.56 1.61 -1.27
C ARG A 114 -13.63 2.51 -0.48
N LEU A 115 -12.62 1.92 0.16
CA LEU A 115 -11.62 2.70 0.89
C LEU A 115 -10.89 3.66 -0.04
N TYR A 116 -10.40 3.15 -1.17
CA TYR A 116 -9.65 3.98 -2.13
C TYR A 116 -10.52 5.08 -2.72
N LEU A 117 -11.76 4.75 -3.10
CA LEU A 117 -12.69 5.77 -3.59
C LEU A 117 -12.94 6.86 -2.55
N SER A 118 -13.11 6.47 -1.28
CA SER A 118 -13.36 7.44 -0.21
C SER A 118 -12.18 8.37 0.03
N LEU A 119 -10.97 7.96 -0.37
CA LEU A 119 -9.75 8.75 -0.21
C LEU A 119 -9.32 9.48 -1.48
N GLY A 120 -10.19 9.51 -2.49
CA GLY A 120 -9.95 10.32 -3.67
C GLY A 120 -9.34 9.59 -4.86
N PHE A 121 -9.23 8.28 -4.82
CA PHE A 121 -8.84 7.50 -5.99
C PHE A 121 -10.02 7.36 -6.94
N ASN A 122 -9.72 7.31 -8.24
CA ASN A 122 -10.71 7.10 -9.27
C ASN A 122 -10.33 5.91 -10.14
N LEU A 123 -11.34 5.25 -10.70
CA LEU A 123 -11.11 4.13 -11.61
C LEU A 123 -10.56 4.65 -12.93
N VAL A 124 -9.45 4.08 -13.39
CA VAL A 124 -8.88 4.41 -14.70
C VAL A 124 -9.31 3.38 -15.74
N LYS A 125 -9.11 2.10 -15.46
CA LYS A 125 -9.47 1.03 -16.40
C LYS A 125 -9.45 -0.33 -15.69
N VAL A 126 -10.01 -1.34 -16.39
CA VAL A 126 -9.89 -2.74 -16.00
C VAL A 126 -8.66 -3.34 -16.71
N ILE A 127 -7.86 -4.09 -15.99
CA ILE A 127 -6.74 -4.86 -16.55
C ILE A 127 -7.15 -6.32 -16.50
N SER A 128 -7.38 -6.92 -17.67
CA SER A 128 -7.84 -8.31 -17.78
C SER A 128 -6.75 -9.28 -17.34
N SER A 129 -7.15 -10.29 -16.56
CA SER A 129 -6.28 -11.39 -16.13
C SER A 129 -4.96 -10.90 -15.51
N TYR A 130 -5.06 -9.87 -14.67
CA TYR A 130 -3.87 -9.25 -14.06
C TYR A 130 -3.20 -10.16 -13.04
N TYR A 131 -3.98 -10.87 -12.23
CA TYR A 131 -3.47 -11.73 -11.17
C TYR A 131 -3.19 -13.14 -11.70
N GLN A 132 -2.31 -13.88 -11.01
CA GLN A 132 -1.92 -15.23 -11.43
C GLN A 132 -3.10 -16.18 -11.52
N ASP A 133 -4.12 -15.98 -10.68
CA ASP A 133 -5.33 -16.81 -10.69
C ASP A 133 -6.32 -16.42 -11.79
N GLY A 134 -5.97 -15.44 -12.62
CA GLY A 134 -6.80 -14.99 -13.73
C GLY A 134 -7.77 -13.88 -13.41
N GLU A 135 -7.85 -13.46 -12.16
CA GLU A 135 -8.75 -12.37 -11.80
C GLU A 135 -8.30 -11.05 -12.42
N ASP A 136 -9.28 -10.25 -12.87
CA ASP A 136 -9.02 -8.91 -13.38
C ASP A 136 -8.70 -7.94 -12.24
N ALA A 137 -8.06 -6.84 -12.58
CA ALA A 137 -7.80 -5.74 -11.67
C ALA A 137 -8.46 -4.47 -12.15
N TYR A 138 -8.85 -3.63 -11.20
CA TYR A 138 -9.05 -2.21 -11.48
C TYR A 138 -7.72 -1.48 -11.28
N LEU A 139 -7.33 -0.69 -12.27
CA LEU A 139 -6.28 0.31 -12.09
C LEU A 139 -6.96 1.57 -11.57
N MET A 140 -6.51 2.05 -10.42
CA MET A 140 -7.03 3.26 -9.80
C MET A 140 -5.93 4.30 -9.66
N GLU A 141 -6.32 5.57 -9.66
CA GLU A 141 -5.39 6.68 -9.60
C GLU A 141 -5.93 7.79 -8.73
N LYS A 142 -5.04 8.37 -7.91
CA LYS A 142 -5.32 9.60 -7.19
C LYS A 142 -4.44 10.69 -7.78
N MET A 143 -5.04 11.71 -8.38
CA MET A 143 -4.33 12.88 -8.86
C MET A 143 -4.06 13.82 -7.69
N LEU A 144 -2.85 14.33 -7.61
CA LEU A 144 -2.43 15.27 -6.57
C LEU A 144 -2.40 16.66 -7.18
N ALA A 145 -3.21 17.53 -6.63
CA ALA A 145 -3.34 18.89 -7.15
C ALA A 145 -2.13 19.74 -6.84
#